data_4da33c8dc35abdce055ffd29a4235ab0
#
_entry.id   4da33c8dc35abdce055ffd29a4235ab0
#
_cell.length_a   1.000
_cell.length_b   1.000
_cell.length_c   1.000
_cell.angle_alpha   90.00
_cell.angle_beta   90.00
_cell.angle_gamma   90.00
#
_symmetry.space_group_name_H-M   'P 1'
#
loop_
_entity.id
_entity.type
_entity.pdbx_description
1 polymer ?
#
loop_
_entity_poly.entity_id
_entity_poly.type
_entity_poly.pdbx_seq_one_letter_code
_entity_poly.pdbx_strand_id
1 'polypeptide(L)'
;VAVAENAINTEALFYRGGTDGPRRSLSELPLPARVLGGQQTAYRASPPLIRAVNVALTLRMPLLLAGEPGVGKTELAAALCADLGLNADTSLIRLTVNSDASKENILYRFDELGRLRDVYRGKDKKDKDDASLGADLPSASSVVTSESAATDAPISAYIAFVGLGRAILEAGGPTAPLQRLETVGRGGARYREQLKCFQDLVEDSLPVRDTPPIVLIDEIDKAPRDLPNDLLTELDLMQFDIPPLGVRVRLEDPSRWPIVIMTTNSERSLPEAFLRRCVFHHIDFPPQESRYPGDVTIGEIVRARLADIKAADTSFEDALSFVENLRSQRGLSKRPATAEVLAWMRQLLDPQRSGRSPFAYLRDVPSEQLEASLGILLKSANDLELGRNVLREWLTNSK
;
A
#
# COMPACT_ATOMS: atom_id res chain seq x y z
N VAL A 1 49.94 24.39 20.91
CA VAL A 1 49.20 23.43 20.08
C VAL A 1 47.79 23.44 20.67
N ALA A 2 46.93 24.33 20.20
CA ALA A 2 45.51 24.29 20.51
C ALA A 2 44.84 23.58 19.31
N VAL A 3 44.39 22.36 19.53
CA VAL A 3 43.63 21.57 18.56
C VAL A 3 42.20 22.10 18.54
N ALA A 4 41.70 22.27 17.34
CA ALA A 4 40.37 22.76 17.03
C ALA A 4 39.25 21.97 17.71
N GLU A 5 38.89 22.36 18.91
CA GLU A 5 37.56 22.18 19.49
C GLU A 5 36.72 23.34 18.97
N ASN A 6 35.67 23.07 18.23
CA ASN A 6 34.51 23.94 18.05
C ASN A 6 34.00 24.11 16.62
N ALA A 7 33.38 23.06 16.09
CA ALA A 7 32.41 23.25 15.03
C ALA A 7 31.01 22.69 15.37
N ILE A 8 30.86 21.88 16.43
CA ILE A 8 29.61 21.20 16.79
C ILE A 8 28.69 22.08 17.66
N ASN A 9 29.22 23.15 18.25
CA ASN A 9 28.53 23.86 19.33
C ASN A 9 27.59 25.02 18.88
N THR A 10 27.50 25.29 17.60
CA THR A 10 26.70 26.43 17.09
C THR A 10 25.42 26.03 16.37
N GLU A 11 25.26 24.75 16.00
CA GLU A 11 24.02 24.29 15.35
C GLU A 11 22.93 23.96 16.37
N ALA A 12 21.74 24.53 16.19
CA ALA A 12 20.56 24.15 16.96
C ALA A 12 20.05 22.79 16.46
N LEU A 13 20.19 21.75 17.28
CA LEU A 13 19.77 20.38 17.01
C LEU A 13 18.44 20.05 17.71
N PHE A 14 17.63 19.16 17.12
CA PHE A 14 16.44 18.62 17.81
C PHE A 14 16.80 17.72 18.99
N TYR A 15 17.86 16.92 18.86
CA TYR A 15 18.35 16.02 19.91
C TYR A 15 19.86 16.15 20.09
N ARG A 16 20.32 16.30 21.33
CA ARG A 16 21.73 16.55 21.67
C ARG A 16 22.39 15.44 22.51
N GLY A 17 21.73 14.28 22.66
CA GLY A 17 22.32 13.17 23.41
C GLY A 17 22.67 13.50 24.87
N GLY A 18 21.99 14.45 25.52
CA GLY A 18 22.28 14.88 26.89
C GLY A 18 23.31 15.99 27.03
N THR A 19 23.88 16.51 25.93
CA THR A 19 24.84 17.63 25.95
C THR A 19 24.11 18.99 25.96
N ASP A 20 24.75 20.01 26.54
CA ASP A 20 24.24 21.38 26.53
C ASP A 20 24.39 22.05 25.16
N GLY A 21 23.50 23.00 24.87
CA GLY A 21 23.54 23.79 23.64
C GLY A 21 22.16 24.15 23.10
N PRO A 22 22.07 24.98 22.06
CA PRO A 22 20.81 25.43 21.49
C PRO A 22 20.05 24.21 20.91
N ARG A 23 18.73 24.14 21.18
CA ARG A 23 17.82 23.08 20.67
C ARG A 23 16.79 23.71 19.76
N ARG A 24 16.44 22.99 18.70
CA ARG A 24 15.30 23.34 17.85
C ARG A 24 14.00 22.86 18.50
N SER A 25 12.96 23.66 18.35
CA SER A 25 11.62 23.27 18.82
C SER A 25 11.06 22.15 17.95
N LEU A 26 10.29 21.24 18.56
CA LEU A 26 9.56 20.22 17.80
C LEU A 26 8.51 20.80 16.84
N SER A 27 8.04 22.05 17.11
CA SER A 27 7.17 22.78 16.19
C SER A 27 7.86 23.21 14.88
N GLU A 28 9.19 23.18 14.86
CA GLU A 28 9.99 23.46 13.66
C GLU A 28 10.28 22.19 12.82
N LEU A 29 9.78 21.03 13.26
CA LEU A 29 9.94 19.80 12.46
C LEU A 29 9.30 20.00 11.10
N PRO A 30 10.03 19.77 9.99
CA PRO A 30 9.46 19.84 8.66
C PRO A 30 8.43 18.72 8.48
N LEU A 31 7.48 18.93 7.57
CA LEU A 31 6.52 17.88 7.20
C LEU A 31 7.25 16.59 6.80
N PRO A 32 6.68 15.41 7.12
CA PRO A 32 7.27 14.14 6.74
C PRO A 32 7.57 14.09 5.24
N ALA A 33 8.73 13.59 4.83
CA ALA A 33 9.14 13.52 3.42
C ALA A 33 8.11 12.79 2.55
N ARG A 34 7.40 11.81 3.11
CA ARG A 34 6.32 11.09 2.45
C ARG A 34 5.10 11.95 2.10
N VAL A 35 4.83 12.99 2.89
CA VAL A 35 3.71 13.92 2.65
C VAL A 35 4.06 14.92 1.56
N LEU A 36 5.32 15.37 1.50
CA LEU A 36 5.78 16.35 0.50
C LEU A 36 5.97 15.70 -0.89
N GLY A 37 6.21 14.38 -0.96
CA GLY A 37 6.34 13.64 -2.22
C GLY A 37 5.02 13.34 -2.93
N GLY A 38 3.90 13.77 -2.37
CA GLY A 38 2.55 13.37 -2.76
C GLY A 38 1.92 14.05 -3.98
N GLN A 39 2.67 14.72 -4.85
CA GLN A 39 2.12 15.14 -6.14
C GLN A 39 2.02 13.92 -7.07
N GLN A 40 0.81 13.37 -7.18
CA GLN A 40 0.48 12.24 -8.07
C GLN A 40 0.90 12.48 -9.53
N THR A 41 1.00 13.74 -9.94
CA THR A 41 1.44 14.20 -11.26
C THR A 41 2.93 14.02 -11.54
N ALA A 42 3.74 13.71 -10.54
CA ALA A 42 5.20 13.58 -10.68
C ALA A 42 5.69 12.14 -10.95
N TYR A 43 4.77 11.16 -11.10
CA TYR A 43 5.16 9.79 -11.46
C TYR A 43 5.59 9.72 -12.93
N ARG A 44 6.77 9.14 -13.18
CA ARG A 44 7.33 8.95 -14.52
C ARG A 44 7.40 7.46 -14.82
N ALA A 45 6.50 6.98 -15.69
CA ALA A 45 6.48 5.60 -16.14
C ALA A 45 7.41 5.41 -17.34
N SER A 46 8.20 4.34 -17.35
CA SER A 46 8.99 3.95 -18.50
C SER A 46 8.11 3.45 -19.65
N PRO A 47 8.54 3.55 -20.92
CA PRO A 47 7.75 3.06 -22.05
C PRO A 47 7.36 1.58 -21.97
N PRO A 48 8.22 0.64 -21.47
CA PRO A 48 7.81 -0.73 -21.23
C PRO A 48 6.68 -0.86 -20.18
N LEU A 49 6.75 -0.08 -19.10
CA LEU A 49 5.70 -0.08 -18.07
C LEU A 49 4.37 0.48 -18.64
N ILE A 50 4.42 1.57 -19.41
CA ILE A 50 3.23 2.14 -20.07
C ILE A 50 2.59 1.06 -20.97
N ARG A 51 3.38 0.32 -21.76
CA ARG A 51 2.87 -0.77 -22.59
C ARG A 51 2.23 -1.88 -21.77
N ALA A 52 2.87 -2.31 -20.68
CA ALA A 52 2.34 -3.36 -19.81
C ALA A 52 0.99 -2.95 -19.18
N VAL A 53 0.87 -1.70 -18.69
CA VAL A 53 -0.39 -1.15 -18.19
C VAL A 53 -1.46 -1.20 -19.26
N ASN A 54 -1.18 -0.71 -20.47
CA ASN A 54 -2.17 -0.70 -21.56
C ASN A 54 -2.58 -2.12 -22.00
N VAL A 55 -1.65 -3.08 -21.99
CA VAL A 55 -1.97 -4.50 -22.26
C VAL A 55 -2.91 -5.04 -21.17
N ALA A 56 -2.62 -4.79 -19.89
CA ALA A 56 -3.48 -5.22 -18.80
C ALA A 56 -4.88 -4.63 -18.89
N LEU A 57 -4.99 -3.33 -19.20
CA LEU A 57 -6.27 -2.64 -19.39
C LEU A 57 -7.05 -3.22 -20.59
N THR A 58 -6.38 -3.48 -21.71
CA THR A 58 -7.01 -3.99 -22.93
C THR A 58 -7.51 -5.42 -22.76
N LEU A 59 -6.72 -6.27 -22.10
CA LEU A 59 -7.06 -7.67 -21.84
C LEU A 59 -7.97 -7.86 -20.62
N ARG A 60 -8.21 -6.81 -19.84
CA ARG A 60 -8.92 -6.88 -18.55
C ARG A 60 -8.27 -7.90 -17.59
N MET A 61 -6.96 -8.04 -17.65
CA MET A 61 -6.18 -8.91 -16.78
C MET A 61 -5.55 -8.11 -15.64
N PRO A 62 -5.37 -8.72 -14.46
CA PRO A 62 -4.59 -8.11 -13.38
C PRO A 62 -3.18 -7.78 -13.82
N LEU A 63 -2.67 -6.61 -13.42
CA LEU A 63 -1.28 -6.21 -13.61
C LEU A 63 -0.46 -6.58 -12.37
N LEU A 64 0.51 -7.47 -12.51
CA LEU A 64 1.43 -7.85 -11.46
C LEU A 64 2.77 -7.13 -11.64
N LEU A 65 3.08 -6.25 -10.71
CA LEU A 65 4.32 -5.46 -10.68
C LEU A 65 5.34 -6.09 -9.74
N ALA A 66 6.45 -6.52 -10.28
CA ALA A 66 7.61 -6.98 -9.52
C ALA A 66 8.70 -5.90 -9.49
N GLY A 67 9.62 -5.98 -8.54
CA GLY A 67 10.79 -5.11 -8.46
C GLY A 67 11.24 -4.87 -7.03
N GLU A 68 12.39 -4.21 -6.86
CA GLU A 68 12.93 -3.87 -5.54
C GLU A 68 11.93 -3.01 -4.73
N PRO A 69 11.88 -3.11 -3.38
CA PRO A 69 11.12 -2.19 -2.55
C PRO A 69 11.50 -0.74 -2.84
N GLY A 70 10.52 0.16 -2.95
CA GLY A 70 10.79 1.60 -3.17
C GLY A 70 11.02 2.03 -4.63
N VAL A 71 10.83 1.16 -5.63
CA VAL A 71 10.93 1.54 -7.06
C VAL A 71 9.65 2.20 -7.61
N GLY A 72 8.62 2.40 -6.76
CA GLY A 72 7.41 3.10 -7.17
C GLY A 72 6.25 2.20 -7.62
N LYS A 73 6.26 0.89 -7.31
CA LYS A 73 5.17 -0.05 -7.64
C LYS A 73 3.81 0.42 -7.13
N THR A 74 3.72 0.74 -5.85
CA THR A 74 2.48 1.18 -5.19
C THR A 74 2.01 2.56 -5.70
N GLU A 75 2.94 3.42 -6.09
CA GLU A 75 2.64 4.77 -6.59
C GLU A 75 2.02 4.75 -7.99
N LEU A 76 2.30 3.73 -8.80
CA LEU A 76 1.70 3.59 -10.13
C LEU A 76 0.17 3.58 -10.06
N ALA A 77 -0.42 2.95 -9.07
CA ALA A 77 -1.88 2.88 -8.94
C ALA A 77 -2.51 4.28 -8.77
N ALA A 78 -1.87 5.15 -7.97
CA ALA A 78 -2.34 6.53 -7.80
C ALA A 78 -2.08 7.37 -9.07
N ALA A 79 -0.95 7.16 -9.75
CA ALA A 79 -0.65 7.83 -11.02
C ALA A 79 -1.66 7.42 -12.11
N LEU A 80 -2.01 6.13 -12.18
CA LEU A 80 -3.04 5.66 -13.11
C LEU A 80 -4.41 6.27 -12.83
N CYS A 81 -4.79 6.45 -11.56
CA CYS A 81 -6.01 7.20 -11.23
C CYS A 81 -5.99 8.60 -11.83
N ALA A 82 -4.88 9.33 -11.65
CA ALA A 82 -4.74 10.70 -12.16
C ALA A 82 -4.81 10.73 -13.71
N ASP A 83 -4.13 9.81 -14.39
CA ASP A 83 -4.12 9.71 -15.87
C ASP A 83 -5.51 9.37 -16.43
N LEU A 84 -6.31 8.59 -15.70
CA LEU A 84 -7.69 8.26 -16.06
C LEU A 84 -8.71 9.33 -15.61
N GLY A 85 -8.27 10.44 -15.02
CA GLY A 85 -9.13 11.50 -14.52
C GLY A 85 -9.92 11.12 -13.28
N LEU A 86 -9.47 10.09 -12.53
CA LEU A 86 -10.10 9.61 -11.32
C LEU A 86 -9.47 10.24 -10.08
N ASN A 87 -10.28 10.47 -9.05
CA ASN A 87 -9.76 10.87 -7.74
C ASN A 87 -9.26 9.63 -7.00
N ALA A 88 -7.96 9.61 -6.65
CA ALA A 88 -7.34 8.47 -5.97
C ALA A 88 -7.92 8.21 -4.57
N ASP A 89 -8.43 9.24 -3.87
CA ASP A 89 -9.00 9.08 -2.53
C ASP A 89 -10.35 8.34 -2.56
N THR A 90 -11.08 8.45 -3.67
CA THR A 90 -12.41 7.85 -3.82
C THR A 90 -12.45 6.66 -4.76
N SER A 91 -11.48 6.53 -5.68
CA SER A 91 -11.51 5.52 -6.74
C SER A 91 -10.40 4.47 -6.62
N LEU A 92 -9.41 4.68 -5.72
CA LEU A 92 -8.36 3.72 -5.46
C LEU A 92 -8.60 2.99 -4.15
N ILE A 93 -8.94 1.72 -4.24
CA ILE A 93 -9.11 0.83 -3.10
C ILE A 93 -7.76 0.14 -2.84
N ARG A 94 -7.21 0.36 -1.64
CA ARG A 94 -5.90 -0.19 -1.25
C ARG A 94 -6.06 -1.32 -0.24
N LEU A 95 -5.34 -2.39 -0.48
CA LEU A 95 -5.23 -3.52 0.44
C LEU A 95 -3.77 -3.96 0.52
N THR A 96 -3.20 -3.98 1.72
CA THR A 96 -1.87 -4.57 1.97
C THR A 96 -2.05 -5.98 2.52
N VAL A 97 -1.36 -6.94 1.90
CA VAL A 97 -1.45 -8.35 2.28
C VAL A 97 -0.44 -8.67 3.38
N ASN A 98 -0.90 -9.40 4.39
CA ASN A 98 -0.11 -9.88 5.51
C ASN A 98 0.07 -11.40 5.44
N SER A 99 0.97 -11.94 6.28
CA SER A 99 1.28 -13.36 6.33
C SER A 99 0.15 -14.26 6.86
N ASP A 100 -0.85 -13.69 7.50
CA ASP A 100 -2.05 -14.34 8.02
C ASP A 100 -3.30 -14.08 7.16
N ALA A 101 -3.11 -13.46 5.99
CA ALA A 101 -4.21 -13.16 5.08
C ALA A 101 -4.87 -14.44 4.58
N SER A 102 -6.19 -14.45 4.58
CA SER A 102 -7.02 -15.46 3.93
C SER A 102 -7.73 -14.88 2.70
N LYS A 103 -8.33 -15.72 1.89
CA LYS A 103 -9.16 -15.31 0.76
C LYS A 103 -10.27 -14.34 1.20
N GLU A 104 -10.92 -14.66 2.32
CA GLU A 104 -11.97 -13.81 2.89
C GLU A 104 -11.41 -12.42 3.20
N ASN A 105 -10.22 -12.32 3.79
CA ASN A 105 -9.60 -11.04 4.16
C ASN A 105 -9.28 -10.11 2.97
N ILE A 106 -9.28 -10.64 1.75
CA ILE A 106 -9.12 -9.86 0.50
C ILE A 106 -10.48 -9.40 -0.04
N LEU A 107 -11.55 -10.11 0.31
CA LEU A 107 -12.90 -9.88 -0.19
C LEU A 107 -13.79 -9.19 0.83
N TYR A 108 -13.85 -9.74 2.04
CA TYR A 108 -14.64 -9.19 3.15
C TYR A 108 -14.10 -9.68 4.50
N ARG A 109 -14.49 -9.00 5.56
CA ARG A 109 -14.24 -9.41 6.95
C ARG A 109 -15.57 -9.67 7.63
N PHE A 110 -15.69 -10.81 8.30
CA PHE A 110 -16.88 -11.14 9.07
C PHE A 110 -16.57 -11.05 10.57
N ASP A 111 -17.28 -10.15 11.28
CA ASP A 111 -17.17 -10.00 12.74
C ASP A 111 -18.08 -11.02 13.46
N GLU A 112 -17.64 -12.28 13.49
CA GLU A 112 -18.35 -13.35 14.20
C GLU A 112 -18.47 -13.07 15.71
N LEU A 113 -17.42 -12.48 16.31
CA LEU A 113 -17.41 -12.20 17.74
C LEU A 113 -18.34 -11.07 18.11
N GLY A 114 -18.41 -10.01 17.29
CA GLY A 114 -19.37 -8.92 17.46
C GLY A 114 -20.79 -9.45 17.41
N ARG A 115 -21.10 -10.26 16.39
CA ARG A 115 -22.40 -10.90 16.26
C ARG A 115 -22.76 -11.78 17.46
N LEU A 116 -21.84 -12.62 17.94
CA LEU A 116 -22.07 -13.47 19.12
C LEU A 116 -22.34 -12.63 20.37
N ARG A 117 -21.57 -11.55 20.59
CA ARG A 117 -21.78 -10.64 21.72
C ARG A 117 -23.17 -10.00 21.71
N ASP A 118 -23.65 -9.58 20.53
CA ASP A 118 -24.95 -8.94 20.41
C ASP A 118 -26.08 -9.97 20.61
N VAL A 119 -25.92 -11.20 20.15
CA VAL A 119 -26.85 -12.32 20.46
C VAL A 119 -26.94 -12.56 21.98
N TYR A 120 -25.82 -12.60 22.70
CA TYR A 120 -25.82 -12.80 24.16
C TYR A 120 -26.43 -11.60 24.90
N ARG A 121 -26.11 -10.36 24.51
CA ARG A 121 -26.70 -9.17 25.12
C ARG A 121 -28.23 -9.06 24.89
N GLY A 122 -28.69 -9.50 23.75
CA GLY A 122 -30.13 -9.58 23.46
C GLY A 122 -30.86 -10.59 24.35
N LYS A 123 -30.21 -11.75 24.69
CA LYS A 123 -30.76 -12.73 25.64
C LYS A 123 -30.86 -12.18 27.06
N ASP A 124 -29.79 -11.52 27.56
CA ASP A 124 -29.77 -10.94 28.91
C ASP A 124 -30.82 -9.83 29.11
N LYS A 125 -31.20 -9.10 28.07
CA LYS A 125 -32.29 -8.11 28.13
C LYS A 125 -33.66 -8.77 28.19
N LYS A 126 -33.92 -9.82 27.40
CA LYS A 126 -35.19 -10.55 27.42
C LYS A 126 -35.42 -11.27 28.74
N ASP A 127 -34.40 -11.90 29.30
CA ASP A 127 -34.49 -12.57 30.60
C ASP A 127 -34.77 -11.59 31.76
N LYS A 128 -34.40 -10.33 31.64
CA LYS A 128 -34.72 -9.26 32.61
C LYS A 128 -36.13 -8.71 32.43
N ASP A 129 -36.61 -8.64 31.22
CA ASP A 129 -37.98 -8.19 30.89
C ASP A 129 -39.01 -9.27 31.22
N ASP A 130 -38.70 -10.56 31.00
CA ASP A 130 -39.54 -11.70 31.38
C ASP A 130 -39.51 -11.99 32.89
N ALA A 131 -38.45 -11.64 33.62
CA ALA A 131 -38.39 -11.77 35.08
C ALA A 131 -39.33 -10.77 35.82
N SER A 132 -39.92 -9.80 35.10
CA SER A 132 -40.93 -8.87 35.65
C SER A 132 -42.37 -9.36 35.54
N LEU A 133 -42.61 -10.49 34.86
CA LEU A 133 -43.95 -11.10 34.71
C LEU A 133 -43.87 -12.56 35.25
N GLY A 134 -44.21 -12.70 36.52
CA GLY A 134 -44.66 -13.87 37.32
C GLY A 134 -44.26 -15.30 36.89
N ALA A 135 -43.71 -15.96 37.86
CA ALA A 135 -43.28 -17.37 37.88
C ALA A 135 -44.22 -18.36 37.20
N ASP A 136 -43.72 -19.09 36.21
CA ASP A 136 -44.05 -20.50 35.94
C ASP A 136 -42.87 -21.16 35.23
N LEU A 137 -42.36 -22.26 35.79
CA LEU A 137 -41.24 -23.05 35.33
C LEU A 137 -41.63 -23.85 34.06
N PRO A 138 -40.98 -23.69 32.93
CA PRO A 138 -41.16 -24.60 31.80
C PRO A 138 -40.15 -25.75 31.85
N SER A 139 -40.65 -26.95 31.57
CA SER A 139 -39.98 -28.24 31.56
C SER A 139 -38.85 -28.34 30.50
N ALA A 140 -37.85 -29.13 30.77
CA ALA A 140 -36.57 -29.36 30.11
C ALA A 140 -36.59 -29.88 28.65
N SER A 141 -37.62 -29.71 27.84
CA SER A 141 -37.71 -30.23 26.46
C SER A 141 -37.82 -29.19 25.34
N SER A 142 -37.65 -27.89 25.62
CA SER A 142 -37.78 -26.83 24.60
C SER A 142 -36.51 -26.07 24.23
N VAL A 143 -35.33 -26.65 24.45
CA VAL A 143 -34.02 -25.96 24.29
C VAL A 143 -33.52 -25.93 22.82
N VAL A 144 -34.19 -26.51 21.83
CA VAL A 144 -33.63 -26.66 20.48
C VAL A 144 -34.22 -25.72 19.40
N THR A 145 -35.20 -24.87 19.72
CA THR A 145 -35.89 -24.09 18.67
C THR A 145 -35.89 -22.54 18.78
N SER A 146 -35.10 -21.94 19.68
CA SER A 146 -35.15 -20.48 19.88
C SER A 146 -33.88 -19.70 19.54
N GLU A 147 -33.13 -20.11 18.51
CA GLU A 147 -31.97 -19.33 18.01
C GLU A 147 -32.32 -18.08 17.17
N SER A 148 -33.59 -17.69 17.08
CA SER A 148 -34.06 -16.78 16.03
C SER A 148 -34.49 -15.37 16.44
N ALA A 149 -34.24 -14.93 17.68
CA ALA A 149 -34.82 -13.64 18.11
C ALA A 149 -33.92 -12.77 19.00
N ALA A 150 -32.61 -12.82 18.85
CA ALA A 150 -31.72 -12.15 19.79
C ALA A 150 -30.88 -10.97 19.24
N THR A 151 -30.94 -10.65 17.95
CA THR A 151 -30.29 -9.45 17.40
C THR A 151 -31.21 -8.76 16.42
N ASP A 152 -31.47 -7.46 16.61
CA ASP A 152 -32.22 -6.61 15.66
C ASP A 152 -31.37 -6.28 14.43
N ALA A 153 -30.04 -6.42 14.50
CA ALA A 153 -29.13 -6.14 13.39
C ALA A 153 -29.05 -7.29 12.38
N PRO A 154 -29.18 -7.01 11.08
CA PRO A 154 -29.02 -8.02 10.03
C PRO A 154 -27.58 -8.53 10.01
N ILE A 155 -27.36 -9.77 9.54
CA ILE A 155 -26.01 -10.39 9.48
C ILE A 155 -25.06 -9.58 8.56
N SER A 156 -25.59 -8.87 7.55
CA SER A 156 -24.84 -7.98 6.69
C SER A 156 -24.14 -6.84 7.45
N ALA A 157 -24.70 -6.40 8.57
CA ALA A 157 -24.07 -5.38 9.44
C ALA A 157 -22.74 -5.84 10.07
N TYR A 158 -22.49 -7.16 10.11
CA TYR A 158 -21.24 -7.73 10.62
C TYR A 158 -20.24 -8.07 9.50
N ILE A 159 -20.52 -7.68 8.25
CA ILE A 159 -19.67 -7.94 7.10
C ILE A 159 -19.13 -6.63 6.54
N ALA A 160 -17.80 -6.44 6.61
CA ALA A 160 -17.12 -5.29 6.04
C ALA A 160 -16.41 -5.71 4.75
N PHE A 161 -16.82 -5.17 3.60
CA PHE A 161 -16.17 -5.44 2.32
C PHE A 161 -14.86 -4.66 2.19
N VAL A 162 -13.81 -5.33 1.74
CA VAL A 162 -12.44 -4.78 1.64
C VAL A 162 -11.83 -5.15 0.30
N GLY A 163 -10.74 -4.48 -0.07
CA GLY A 163 -9.93 -4.81 -1.23
C GLY A 163 -10.72 -5.16 -2.49
N LEU A 164 -10.52 -6.37 -3.02
CA LEU A 164 -11.16 -6.83 -4.24
C LEU A 164 -12.69 -6.94 -4.10
N GLY A 165 -13.20 -7.40 -2.95
CA GLY A 165 -14.64 -7.51 -2.74
C GLY A 165 -15.34 -6.15 -2.76
N ARG A 166 -14.73 -5.13 -2.12
CA ARG A 166 -15.23 -3.75 -2.18
C ARG A 166 -15.20 -3.22 -3.61
N ALA A 167 -14.12 -3.47 -4.36
CA ALA A 167 -14.00 -3.03 -5.74
C ALA A 167 -15.07 -3.66 -6.65
N ILE A 168 -15.36 -4.95 -6.47
CA ILE A 168 -16.40 -5.65 -7.23
C ILE A 168 -17.78 -5.04 -6.93
N LEU A 169 -18.11 -4.78 -5.65
CA LEU A 169 -19.40 -4.14 -5.29
C LEU A 169 -19.54 -2.75 -5.88
N GLU A 170 -18.51 -1.91 -5.76
CA GLU A 170 -18.55 -0.55 -6.30
C GLU A 170 -18.63 -0.53 -7.85
N ALA A 171 -17.96 -1.48 -8.50
CA ALA A 171 -18.02 -1.63 -9.95
C ALA A 171 -19.42 -2.06 -10.43
N GLY A 172 -20.09 -2.95 -9.70
CA GLY A 172 -21.45 -3.38 -9.99
C GLY A 172 -22.48 -2.26 -9.74
N GLY A 173 -22.24 -1.47 -8.71
CA GLY A 173 -23.17 -0.43 -8.27
C GLY A 173 -24.38 -0.98 -7.50
N PRO A 174 -25.27 -0.07 -7.02
CA PRO A 174 -26.30 -0.45 -6.06
C PRO A 174 -27.35 -1.44 -6.60
N THR A 175 -27.63 -1.41 -7.89
CA THR A 175 -28.71 -2.20 -8.50
C THR A 175 -28.27 -3.55 -9.07
N ALA A 176 -26.95 -3.88 -9.02
CA ALA A 176 -26.45 -5.15 -9.53
C ALA A 176 -27.06 -6.33 -8.76
N PRO A 177 -27.57 -7.37 -9.46
CA PRO A 177 -28.29 -8.45 -8.82
C PRO A 177 -27.37 -9.41 -8.07
N LEU A 178 -27.84 -9.96 -6.96
CA LEU A 178 -27.21 -11.04 -6.24
C LEU A 178 -27.66 -12.40 -6.79
N GLN A 179 -26.73 -13.32 -6.89
CA GLN A 179 -27.02 -14.72 -7.23
C GLN A 179 -27.18 -15.54 -5.94
N ARG A 180 -28.08 -16.53 -5.97
CA ARG A 180 -28.29 -17.44 -4.83
C ARG A 180 -27.31 -18.60 -4.88
N LEU A 181 -26.72 -18.94 -3.73
CA LEU A 181 -25.93 -20.16 -3.63
C LEU A 181 -26.86 -21.38 -3.52
N GLU A 182 -26.57 -22.45 -4.26
CA GLU A 182 -27.35 -23.68 -4.25
C GLU A 182 -27.20 -24.45 -2.92
N THR A 183 -25.97 -24.52 -2.40
CA THR A 183 -25.64 -25.20 -1.14
C THR A 183 -25.36 -24.17 -0.05
N VAL A 184 -26.28 -24.03 0.88
CA VAL A 184 -26.16 -23.08 1.98
C VAL A 184 -26.46 -23.78 3.30
N GLY A 185 -25.63 -23.53 4.32
CA GLY A 185 -25.94 -23.93 5.69
C GLY A 185 -27.24 -23.30 6.21
N ARG A 186 -27.86 -23.89 7.24
CA ARG A 186 -29.17 -23.44 7.79
C ARG A 186 -29.23 -21.93 8.10
N GLY A 187 -28.09 -21.31 8.50
CA GLY A 187 -28.02 -19.87 8.80
C GLY A 187 -28.18 -19.00 7.56
N GLY A 188 -27.53 -19.32 6.44
CA GLY A 188 -27.55 -18.51 5.22
C GLY A 188 -28.88 -18.55 4.46
N ALA A 189 -29.69 -19.63 4.62
CA ALA A 189 -30.97 -19.78 3.95
C ALA A 189 -32.00 -18.71 4.35
N ARG A 190 -31.92 -18.19 5.58
CA ARG A 190 -32.87 -17.17 6.10
C ARG A 190 -32.68 -15.79 5.49
N TYR A 191 -31.42 -15.39 5.24
CA TYR A 191 -31.08 -14.04 4.77
C TYR A 191 -31.14 -13.92 3.25
N ARG A 192 -30.91 -15.04 2.55
CA ARG A 192 -30.89 -15.14 1.10
C ARG A 192 -32.15 -14.59 0.40
N GLU A 193 -33.32 -14.72 1.03
CA GLU A 193 -34.59 -14.29 0.43
C GLU A 193 -34.81 -12.76 0.53
N GLN A 194 -34.15 -12.11 1.48
CA GLN A 194 -34.25 -10.69 1.73
C GLN A 194 -33.27 -9.86 0.87
N LEU A 195 -32.12 -10.45 0.48
CA LEU A 195 -31.06 -9.80 -0.27
C LEU A 195 -31.29 -10.00 -1.78
N LYS A 196 -31.41 -8.90 -2.54
CA LYS A 196 -31.70 -8.90 -3.98
C LYS A 196 -30.60 -8.27 -4.82
N CYS A 197 -29.96 -7.22 -4.32
CA CYS A 197 -28.97 -6.45 -5.04
C CYS A 197 -27.77 -6.10 -4.16
N PHE A 198 -26.73 -5.55 -4.76
CA PHE A 198 -25.47 -5.25 -4.06
C PHE A 198 -25.67 -4.21 -2.94
N GLN A 199 -26.62 -3.27 -3.10
CA GLN A 199 -26.94 -2.30 -2.05
C GLN A 199 -27.42 -2.96 -0.75
N ASP A 200 -28.09 -4.11 -0.83
CA ASP A 200 -28.60 -4.82 0.35
C ASP A 200 -27.49 -5.43 1.22
N LEU A 201 -26.23 -5.48 0.70
CA LEU A 201 -25.09 -6.01 1.40
C LEU A 201 -24.37 -4.99 2.28
N VAL A 202 -24.60 -3.70 2.07
CA VAL A 202 -23.87 -2.61 2.74
C VAL A 202 -24.83 -1.58 3.32
N GLU A 203 -24.45 -0.98 4.45
CA GLU A 203 -25.26 0.07 5.09
C GLU A 203 -25.10 1.40 4.34
N ASP A 204 -23.89 1.73 3.90
CA ASP A 204 -23.61 2.94 3.14
C ASP A 204 -24.09 2.79 1.69
N SER A 205 -24.51 3.90 1.08
CA SER A 205 -24.87 3.91 -0.34
C SER A 205 -23.67 3.55 -1.23
N LEU A 206 -23.83 2.52 -2.06
CA LEU A 206 -22.84 2.21 -3.08
C LEU A 206 -22.79 3.32 -4.13
N PRO A 207 -21.59 3.77 -4.53
CA PRO A 207 -21.46 4.79 -5.56
C PRO A 207 -21.96 4.26 -6.91
N VAL A 208 -22.64 5.11 -7.67
CA VAL A 208 -22.88 4.88 -9.09
C VAL A 208 -21.66 5.40 -9.84
N ARG A 209 -20.92 4.50 -10.52
CA ARG A 209 -19.68 4.83 -11.22
C ARG A 209 -19.83 4.62 -12.72
N ASP A 210 -19.37 5.59 -13.49
CA ASP A 210 -19.24 5.46 -14.96
C ASP A 210 -17.97 4.74 -15.36
N THR A 211 -16.95 4.76 -14.49
CA THR A 211 -15.64 4.13 -14.68
C THR A 211 -15.37 3.09 -13.62
N PRO A 212 -14.74 1.95 -13.96
CA PRO A 212 -14.40 0.93 -12.97
C PRO A 212 -13.40 1.47 -11.93
N PRO A 213 -13.52 1.07 -10.66
CA PRO A 213 -12.56 1.41 -9.62
C PRO A 213 -11.21 0.72 -9.87
N ILE A 214 -10.16 1.28 -9.29
CA ILE A 214 -8.83 0.64 -9.27
C ILE A 214 -8.64 0.00 -7.91
N VAL A 215 -8.22 -1.26 -7.88
CA VAL A 215 -7.83 -1.94 -6.65
C VAL A 215 -6.34 -2.26 -6.68
N LEU A 216 -5.64 -1.84 -5.64
CA LEU A 216 -4.24 -2.16 -5.38
C LEU A 216 -4.16 -3.21 -4.29
N ILE A 217 -3.64 -4.40 -4.64
CA ILE A 217 -3.30 -5.47 -3.70
C ILE A 217 -1.78 -5.45 -3.53
N ASP A 218 -1.31 -4.87 -2.44
CA ASP A 218 0.11 -4.62 -2.20
C ASP A 218 0.76 -5.79 -1.48
N GLU A 219 1.97 -6.18 -1.91
CA GLU A 219 2.81 -7.22 -1.31
C GLU A 219 2.16 -8.63 -1.30
N ILE A 220 1.61 -9.06 -2.44
CA ILE A 220 0.94 -10.38 -2.57
C ILE A 220 1.86 -11.57 -2.23
N ASP A 221 3.17 -11.42 -2.36
CA ASP A 221 4.17 -12.44 -1.99
C ASP A 221 4.32 -12.66 -0.48
N LYS A 222 3.80 -11.76 0.36
CA LYS A 222 3.71 -11.98 1.82
C LYS A 222 2.59 -12.94 2.22
N ALA A 223 1.63 -13.17 1.34
CA ALA A 223 0.52 -14.07 1.56
C ALA A 223 0.96 -15.51 1.88
N PRO A 224 0.11 -16.31 2.55
CA PRO A 224 0.25 -17.75 2.57
C PRO A 224 0.33 -18.32 1.14
N ARG A 225 1.07 -19.43 0.95
CA ARG A 225 1.36 -19.99 -0.38
C ARG A 225 0.12 -20.33 -1.20
N ASP A 226 -0.95 -20.72 -0.54
CA ASP A 226 -2.17 -21.19 -1.21
C ASP A 226 -3.07 -20.01 -1.63
N LEU A 227 -2.98 -18.88 -0.94
CA LEU A 227 -3.85 -17.72 -1.16
C LEU A 227 -3.89 -17.21 -2.62
N PRO A 228 -2.77 -17.06 -3.35
CA PRO A 228 -2.84 -16.66 -4.75
C PRO A 228 -3.64 -17.63 -5.62
N ASN A 229 -3.53 -18.94 -5.36
CA ASN A 229 -4.34 -19.95 -6.06
C ASN A 229 -5.81 -19.88 -5.70
N ASP A 230 -6.13 -19.62 -4.43
CA ASP A 230 -7.51 -19.51 -3.95
C ASP A 230 -8.25 -18.29 -4.54
N LEU A 231 -7.50 -17.28 -5.02
CA LEU A 231 -8.06 -16.09 -5.66
C LEU A 231 -8.25 -16.21 -7.18
N LEU A 232 -7.86 -17.34 -7.79
CA LEU A 232 -7.91 -17.49 -9.24
C LEU A 232 -9.31 -17.31 -9.81
N THR A 233 -10.30 -17.95 -9.17
CA THR A 233 -11.70 -17.87 -9.61
C THR A 233 -12.25 -16.45 -9.47
N GLU A 234 -11.91 -15.77 -8.37
CA GLU A 234 -12.36 -14.41 -8.08
C GLU A 234 -11.79 -13.40 -9.09
N LEU A 235 -10.52 -13.58 -9.47
CA LEU A 235 -9.86 -12.73 -10.47
C LEU A 235 -10.33 -13.04 -11.89
N ASP A 236 -10.57 -14.31 -12.22
CA ASP A 236 -10.97 -14.71 -13.57
C ASP A 236 -12.44 -14.34 -13.89
N LEU A 237 -13.32 -14.38 -12.89
CA LEU A 237 -14.76 -14.23 -13.08
C LEU A 237 -15.33 -12.98 -12.41
N MET A 238 -14.52 -12.23 -11.68
CA MET A 238 -14.92 -11.10 -10.85
C MET A 238 -16.16 -11.43 -10.01
N GLN A 239 -16.05 -12.55 -9.27
CA GLN A 239 -17.11 -13.08 -8.42
C GLN A 239 -16.57 -13.60 -7.09
N PHE A 240 -17.41 -13.63 -6.07
CA PHE A 240 -17.11 -14.32 -4.81
C PHE A 240 -18.37 -14.73 -4.07
N ASP A 241 -18.24 -15.74 -3.23
CA ASP A 241 -19.32 -16.26 -2.42
C ASP A 241 -19.29 -15.67 -1.02
N ILE A 242 -20.49 -15.44 -0.46
CA ILE A 242 -20.69 -15.03 0.93
C ILE A 242 -21.55 -16.11 1.62
N PRO A 243 -20.92 -17.23 2.07
CA PRO A 243 -21.66 -18.36 2.66
C PRO A 243 -22.54 -17.98 3.84
N PRO A 244 -22.12 -17.04 4.76
CA PRO A 244 -22.99 -16.60 5.85
C PRO A 244 -24.33 -16.00 5.39
N LEU A 245 -24.35 -15.36 4.20
CA LEU A 245 -25.53 -14.76 3.61
C LEU A 245 -26.23 -15.65 2.59
N GLY A 246 -25.59 -16.72 2.14
CA GLY A 246 -26.10 -17.62 1.12
C GLY A 246 -26.20 -17.01 -0.27
N VAL A 247 -25.37 -16.01 -0.57
CA VAL A 247 -25.38 -15.28 -1.85
C VAL A 247 -23.99 -15.28 -2.48
N ARG A 248 -23.99 -15.08 -3.80
CA ARG A 248 -22.82 -14.84 -4.64
C ARG A 248 -22.90 -13.44 -5.22
N VAL A 249 -21.81 -12.72 -5.12
CA VAL A 249 -21.57 -11.47 -5.83
C VAL A 249 -20.85 -11.80 -7.13
N ARG A 250 -21.34 -11.29 -8.27
CA ARG A 250 -20.73 -11.47 -9.59
C ARG A 250 -20.96 -10.26 -10.48
N LEU A 251 -19.90 -9.83 -11.17
CA LEU A 251 -19.99 -8.84 -12.25
C LEU A 251 -20.17 -9.54 -13.59
N GLU A 252 -21.36 -9.40 -14.17
CA GLU A 252 -21.67 -10.04 -15.47
C GLU A 252 -21.08 -9.26 -16.65
N ASP A 253 -20.95 -7.93 -16.53
CA ASP A 253 -20.40 -7.08 -17.57
C ASP A 253 -18.88 -6.89 -17.39
N PRO A 254 -18.04 -7.46 -18.27
CA PRO A 254 -16.60 -7.30 -18.19
C PRO A 254 -16.12 -5.85 -18.39
N SER A 255 -16.92 -4.97 -19.00
CA SER A 255 -16.55 -3.56 -19.19
C SER A 255 -16.47 -2.81 -17.85
N ARG A 256 -17.16 -3.30 -16.84
CA ARG A 256 -17.20 -2.75 -15.48
C ARG A 256 -16.20 -3.39 -14.50
N TRP A 257 -15.45 -4.41 -14.93
CA TRP A 257 -14.49 -5.08 -14.06
C TRP A 257 -13.47 -4.11 -13.47
N PRO A 258 -13.19 -4.19 -12.16
CA PRO A 258 -12.15 -3.37 -11.52
C PRO A 258 -10.81 -3.52 -12.22
N ILE A 259 -10.04 -2.44 -12.26
CA ILE A 259 -8.64 -2.48 -12.69
C ILE A 259 -7.83 -3.01 -11.50
N VAL A 260 -7.29 -4.21 -11.62
CA VAL A 260 -6.53 -4.86 -10.54
C VAL A 260 -5.04 -4.66 -10.76
N ILE A 261 -4.38 -4.03 -9.78
CA ILE A 261 -2.92 -3.90 -9.72
C ILE A 261 -2.44 -4.67 -8.49
N MET A 262 -1.46 -5.53 -8.67
CA MET A 262 -0.83 -6.29 -7.59
C MET A 262 0.65 -5.98 -7.56
N THR A 263 1.25 -5.96 -6.38
CA THR A 263 2.70 -5.77 -6.24
C THR A 263 3.36 -6.95 -5.55
N THR A 264 4.60 -7.21 -5.91
CA THR A 264 5.47 -8.21 -5.27
C THR A 264 6.89 -7.66 -5.15
N ASN A 265 7.57 -7.98 -4.06
CA ASN A 265 9.00 -7.74 -3.90
C ASN A 265 9.83 -8.95 -4.34
N SER A 266 9.18 -9.99 -4.85
CA SER A 266 9.80 -11.27 -5.24
C SER A 266 10.51 -11.99 -4.09
N GLU A 267 10.06 -11.73 -2.84
CA GLU A 267 10.60 -12.42 -1.66
C GLU A 267 10.21 -13.90 -1.65
N ARG A 268 9.05 -14.22 -2.23
CA ARG A 268 8.57 -15.58 -2.44
C ARG A 268 8.10 -15.77 -3.88
N SER A 269 8.30 -16.97 -4.43
CA SER A 269 7.78 -17.31 -5.75
C SER A 269 6.26 -17.48 -5.70
N LEU A 270 5.58 -16.84 -6.64
CA LEU A 270 4.14 -16.99 -6.84
C LEU A 270 3.85 -18.24 -7.71
N PRO A 271 2.69 -18.90 -7.52
CA PRO A 271 2.32 -20.07 -8.31
C PRO A 271 2.22 -19.75 -9.80
N GLU A 272 2.65 -20.70 -10.66
CA GLU A 272 2.62 -20.51 -12.11
C GLU A 272 1.21 -20.30 -12.65
N ALA A 273 0.21 -21.01 -12.08
CA ALA A 273 -1.19 -20.85 -12.44
C ALA A 273 -1.70 -19.43 -12.20
N PHE A 274 -1.22 -18.77 -11.14
CA PHE A 274 -1.53 -17.37 -10.84
C PHE A 274 -0.84 -16.42 -11.82
N LEU A 275 0.46 -16.63 -12.08
CA LEU A 275 1.23 -15.80 -13.01
C LEU A 275 0.65 -15.79 -14.42
N ARG A 276 0.11 -16.92 -14.89
CA ARG A 276 -0.54 -17.02 -16.21
C ARG A 276 -1.81 -16.18 -16.37
N ARG A 277 -2.40 -15.73 -15.26
CA ARG A 277 -3.61 -14.89 -15.23
C ARG A 277 -3.31 -13.41 -15.08
N CYS A 278 -2.04 -13.06 -15.04
CA CYS A 278 -1.59 -11.70 -14.85
C CYS A 278 -0.76 -11.22 -16.03
N VAL A 279 -0.83 -9.94 -16.32
CA VAL A 279 0.20 -9.26 -17.10
C VAL A 279 1.34 -8.96 -16.13
N PHE A 280 2.48 -9.60 -16.33
CA PHE A 280 3.66 -9.43 -15.46
C PHE A 280 4.57 -8.34 -15.99
N HIS A 281 5.02 -7.45 -15.11
CA HIS A 281 6.03 -6.45 -15.43
C HIS A 281 7.01 -6.28 -14.29
N HIS A 282 8.31 -6.33 -14.60
CA HIS A 282 9.36 -6.03 -13.64
C HIS A 282 9.80 -4.58 -13.77
N ILE A 283 9.74 -3.83 -12.67
CA ILE A 283 10.22 -2.44 -12.60
C ILE A 283 11.65 -2.46 -12.09
N ASP A 284 12.58 -2.20 -12.99
CA ASP A 284 13.98 -2.04 -12.67
C ASP A 284 14.25 -0.69 -11.99
N PHE A 285 15.37 -0.61 -11.28
CA PHE A 285 15.88 0.69 -10.82
C PHE A 285 16.19 1.57 -12.05
N PRO A 286 15.72 2.83 -12.07
CA PRO A 286 15.91 3.72 -13.20
C PRO A 286 17.40 3.91 -13.54
N PRO A 287 17.80 3.85 -14.83
CA PRO A 287 19.18 4.07 -15.23
C PRO A 287 19.60 5.52 -14.98
N GLN A 288 20.90 5.76 -14.88
CA GLN A 288 21.44 7.12 -14.80
C GLN A 288 21.38 7.81 -16.17
N GLU A 289 21.73 7.09 -17.22
CA GLU A 289 21.66 7.57 -18.60
C GLU A 289 20.61 6.80 -19.38
N SER A 290 19.91 7.51 -20.26
CA SER A 290 18.93 6.91 -21.17
C SER A 290 19.67 5.99 -22.15
N ARG A 291 19.28 4.71 -22.17
CA ARG A 291 19.80 3.71 -23.11
C ARG A 291 18.97 3.65 -24.38
N TYR A 292 17.68 3.98 -24.27
CA TYR A 292 16.73 3.97 -25.38
C TYR A 292 15.88 5.24 -25.36
N PRO A 293 15.38 5.70 -26.52
CA PRO A 293 14.47 6.84 -26.58
C PRO A 293 13.26 6.66 -25.68
N GLY A 294 13.05 7.61 -24.76
CA GLY A 294 11.95 7.60 -23.81
C GLY A 294 12.22 6.85 -22.50
N ASP A 295 13.41 6.31 -22.29
CA ASP A 295 13.77 5.79 -20.96
C ASP A 295 13.65 6.92 -19.92
N VAL A 296 13.13 6.57 -18.75
CA VAL A 296 13.05 7.45 -17.62
C VAL A 296 14.27 7.24 -16.74
N THR A 297 15.09 8.28 -16.58
CA THR A 297 16.30 8.23 -15.78
C THR A 297 16.01 8.56 -14.30
N ILE A 298 16.89 8.09 -13.40
CA ILE A 298 16.80 8.45 -11.99
C ILE A 298 16.90 9.99 -11.79
N GLY A 299 17.69 10.67 -12.62
CA GLY A 299 17.81 12.15 -12.61
C GLY A 299 16.50 12.85 -12.93
N GLU A 300 15.73 12.37 -13.91
CA GLU A 300 14.41 12.93 -14.24
C GLU A 300 13.41 12.70 -13.11
N ILE A 301 13.41 11.52 -12.48
CA ILE A 301 12.54 11.22 -11.34
C ILE A 301 12.88 12.14 -10.17
N VAL A 302 14.16 12.29 -9.85
CA VAL A 302 14.63 13.14 -8.75
C VAL A 302 14.23 14.58 -8.99
N ARG A 303 14.49 15.14 -10.17
CA ARG A 303 14.12 16.53 -10.49
C ARG A 303 12.59 16.74 -10.45
N ALA A 304 11.82 15.79 -10.94
CA ALA A 304 10.36 15.86 -10.87
C ALA A 304 9.81 15.83 -9.43
N ARG A 305 10.41 14.97 -8.58
CA ARG A 305 9.96 14.75 -7.18
C ARG A 305 10.51 15.78 -6.20
N LEU A 306 11.63 16.42 -6.51
CA LEU A 306 12.29 17.43 -5.70
C LEU A 306 12.24 18.83 -6.34
N ALA A 307 11.26 19.06 -7.21
CA ALA A 307 11.10 20.34 -7.91
C ALA A 307 10.87 21.55 -6.98
N ASP A 308 10.41 21.30 -5.75
CA ASP A 308 10.26 22.28 -4.68
C ASP A 308 11.60 22.71 -4.04
N ILE A 309 12.67 21.93 -4.25
CA ILE A 309 14.00 22.21 -3.68
C ILE A 309 14.81 23.09 -4.65
N LYS A 310 15.18 24.26 -4.18
CA LYS A 310 16.07 25.18 -4.91
C LYS A 310 17.54 24.79 -4.65
N ALA A 311 18.00 23.71 -5.26
CA ALA A 311 19.40 23.31 -5.24
C ALA A 311 20.04 23.50 -6.62
N ALA A 312 21.37 23.62 -6.66
CA ALA A 312 22.11 23.70 -7.92
C ALA A 312 22.03 22.36 -8.67
N ASP A 313 21.96 22.39 -10.01
CA ASP A 313 21.96 21.16 -10.82
C ASP A 313 23.18 20.28 -10.56
N THR A 314 24.35 20.91 -10.31
CA THR A 314 25.59 20.24 -9.94
C THR A 314 25.48 19.42 -8.65
N SER A 315 24.68 19.89 -7.67
CA SER A 315 24.44 19.13 -6.42
C SER A 315 23.62 17.86 -6.67
N PHE A 316 22.65 17.93 -7.58
CA PHE A 316 21.87 16.74 -7.99
C PHE A 316 22.75 15.73 -8.74
N GLU A 317 23.58 16.21 -9.66
CA GLU A 317 24.45 15.34 -10.47
C GLU A 317 25.54 14.67 -9.62
N ASP A 318 26.17 15.40 -8.70
CA ASP A 318 27.14 14.87 -7.74
C ASP A 318 26.50 13.78 -6.87
N ALA A 319 25.30 14.05 -6.33
CA ALA A 319 24.60 13.08 -5.49
C ALA A 319 24.20 11.82 -6.27
N LEU A 320 23.75 11.96 -7.51
CA LEU A 320 23.42 10.82 -8.37
C LEU A 320 24.65 10.01 -8.74
N SER A 321 25.78 10.66 -9.05
CA SER A 321 27.06 10.00 -9.30
C SER A 321 27.53 9.17 -8.10
N PHE A 322 27.41 9.70 -6.88
CA PHE A 322 27.70 8.95 -5.67
C PHE A 322 26.80 7.72 -5.51
N VAL A 323 25.48 7.90 -5.71
CA VAL A 323 24.50 6.80 -5.61
C VAL A 323 24.82 5.67 -6.62
N GLU A 324 25.19 6.01 -7.85
CA GLU A 324 25.59 5.04 -8.86
C GLU A 324 26.84 4.26 -8.44
N ASN A 325 27.88 4.98 -7.99
CA ASN A 325 29.09 4.36 -7.47
C ASN A 325 28.75 3.40 -6.32
N LEU A 326 27.95 3.84 -5.36
CA LEU A 326 27.49 3.01 -4.25
C LEU A 326 26.74 1.76 -4.74
N ARG A 327 25.76 1.92 -5.65
CA ARG A 327 24.98 0.78 -6.18
C ARG A 327 25.80 -0.21 -7.02
N SER A 328 26.92 0.23 -7.60
CA SER A 328 27.83 -0.63 -8.37
C SER A 328 28.65 -1.56 -7.48
N GLN A 329 28.72 -1.32 -6.16
CA GLN A 329 29.48 -2.13 -5.24
C GLN A 329 28.91 -3.55 -5.11
N ARG A 330 29.75 -4.56 -5.32
CA ARG A 330 29.36 -5.99 -5.26
C ARG A 330 29.06 -6.50 -3.85
N GLY A 331 29.56 -5.80 -2.82
CA GLY A 331 29.45 -6.21 -1.41
C GLY A 331 28.18 -5.76 -0.71
N LEU A 332 27.30 -4.97 -1.35
CA LEU A 332 26.05 -4.54 -0.74
C LEU A 332 25.06 -5.69 -0.64
N SER A 333 24.53 -5.91 0.55
CA SER A 333 23.44 -6.86 0.79
C SER A 333 22.11 -6.34 0.21
N LYS A 334 21.89 -5.02 0.31
CA LYS A 334 20.73 -4.35 -0.26
C LYS A 334 21.15 -3.03 -0.91
N ARG A 335 20.84 -2.89 -2.20
CA ARG A 335 21.09 -1.66 -2.94
C ARG A 335 20.05 -0.60 -2.59
N PRO A 336 20.43 0.70 -2.45
CA PRO A 336 19.48 1.78 -2.28
C PRO A 336 18.47 1.84 -3.41
N ALA A 337 17.18 1.86 -3.10
CA ALA A 337 16.12 2.02 -4.08
C ALA A 337 15.77 3.50 -4.31
N THR A 338 14.89 3.77 -5.28
CA THR A 338 14.50 5.14 -5.65
C THR A 338 13.95 5.95 -4.47
N ALA A 339 13.17 5.32 -3.59
CA ALA A 339 12.60 6.00 -2.42
C ALA A 339 13.67 6.43 -1.40
N GLU A 340 14.67 5.58 -1.15
CA GLU A 340 15.79 5.93 -0.27
C GLU A 340 16.66 7.03 -0.88
N VAL A 341 16.90 6.99 -2.20
CA VAL A 341 17.65 8.04 -2.91
C VAL A 341 16.93 9.38 -2.82
N LEU A 342 15.63 9.42 -3.07
CA LEU A 342 14.82 10.63 -2.94
C LEU A 342 14.83 11.20 -1.51
N ALA A 343 14.67 10.32 -0.51
CA ALA A 343 14.69 10.71 0.89
C ALA A 343 16.06 11.27 1.30
N TRP A 344 17.15 10.63 0.85
CA TRP A 344 18.52 11.05 1.13
C TRP A 344 18.85 12.39 0.48
N MET A 345 18.52 12.55 -0.81
CA MET A 345 18.75 13.80 -1.51
C MET A 345 17.91 14.94 -0.92
N ARG A 346 16.66 14.71 -0.56
CA ARG A 346 15.83 15.69 0.13
C ARG A 346 16.43 16.10 1.47
N GLN A 347 16.97 15.19 2.25
CA GLN A 347 17.61 15.49 3.54
C GLN A 347 18.85 16.39 3.37
N LEU A 348 19.62 16.16 2.32
CA LEU A 348 20.87 16.91 2.08
C LEU A 348 20.64 18.26 1.40
N LEU A 349 19.77 18.27 0.39
CA LEU A 349 19.62 19.42 -0.52
C LEU A 349 18.56 20.43 -0.07
N ASP A 350 17.61 20.02 0.80
CA ASP A 350 16.58 20.92 1.32
C ASP A 350 17.16 21.80 2.46
N PRO A 351 17.28 23.12 2.27
CA PRO A 351 17.82 24.02 3.30
C PRO A 351 17.04 24.01 4.60
N GLN A 352 15.72 23.76 4.55
CA GLN A 352 14.88 23.69 5.74
C GLN A 352 15.22 22.45 6.60
N ARG A 353 15.70 21.37 5.98
CA ARG A 353 16.05 20.11 6.64
C ARG A 353 17.51 20.06 7.04
N SER A 354 18.40 20.51 6.15
CA SER A 354 19.83 20.53 6.42
C SER A 354 20.23 21.64 7.39
N GLY A 355 19.39 22.68 7.55
CA GLY A 355 19.69 23.85 8.38
C GLY A 355 20.77 24.78 7.79
N ARG A 356 21.11 24.62 6.51
CA ARG A 356 22.19 25.34 5.82
C ARG A 356 21.75 25.83 4.46
N SER A 357 22.53 26.75 3.89
CA SER A 357 22.37 27.18 2.50
C SER A 357 22.59 26.00 1.54
N PRO A 358 21.95 26.01 0.36
CA PRO A 358 22.18 25.00 -0.66
C PRO A 358 23.68 24.87 -0.99
N PHE A 359 24.16 23.63 -1.06
CA PHE A 359 25.53 23.35 -1.48
C PHE A 359 25.62 23.36 -3.01
N ALA A 360 26.74 23.79 -3.56
CA ALA A 360 26.99 23.70 -4.99
C ALA A 360 27.37 22.25 -5.39
N TYR A 361 28.06 21.55 -4.50
CA TYR A 361 28.51 20.17 -4.71
C TYR A 361 28.31 19.35 -3.44
N LEU A 362 28.11 18.04 -3.60
CA LEU A 362 27.97 17.11 -2.47
C LEU A 362 29.22 17.12 -1.56
N ARG A 363 30.39 17.32 -2.14
CA ARG A 363 31.68 17.42 -1.42
C ARG A 363 31.78 18.62 -0.48
N ASP A 364 30.94 19.64 -0.66
CA ASP A 364 30.91 20.83 0.21
C ASP A 364 30.16 20.56 1.51
N VAL A 365 29.41 19.44 1.56
CA VAL A 365 28.76 18.95 2.78
C VAL A 365 29.80 18.37 3.73
N PRO A 366 29.80 18.70 5.03
CA PRO A 366 30.72 18.10 5.98
C PRO A 366 30.67 16.58 5.95
N SER A 367 31.85 15.94 5.94
CA SER A 367 31.96 14.48 5.83
C SER A 367 31.20 13.73 6.93
N GLU A 368 31.20 14.25 8.15
CA GLU A 368 30.43 13.66 9.27
C GLU A 368 28.92 13.66 8.99
N GLN A 369 28.40 14.73 8.38
CA GLN A 369 26.99 14.81 8.00
C GLN A 369 26.65 13.87 6.86
N LEU A 370 27.55 13.74 5.87
CA LEU A 370 27.41 12.77 4.79
C LEU A 370 27.43 11.34 5.34
N GLU A 371 28.39 11.00 6.19
CA GLU A 371 28.47 9.67 6.82
C GLU A 371 27.21 9.37 7.65
N ALA A 372 26.71 10.32 8.43
CA ALA A 372 25.48 10.15 9.19
C ALA A 372 24.25 9.93 8.30
N SER A 373 24.22 10.59 7.14
CA SER A 373 23.10 10.49 6.20
C SER A 373 23.03 9.13 5.48
N LEU A 374 24.13 8.36 5.42
CA LEU A 374 24.17 7.04 4.76
C LEU A 374 23.15 6.05 5.34
N GLY A 375 22.73 6.23 6.61
CA GLY A 375 21.66 5.42 7.21
C GLY A 375 20.29 5.57 6.51
N ILE A 376 20.10 6.60 5.67
CA ILE A 376 18.92 6.72 4.81
C ILE A 376 19.02 5.79 3.60
N LEU A 377 20.21 5.62 3.04
CA LEU A 377 20.44 4.76 1.87
C LEU A 377 20.65 3.28 2.26
N LEU A 378 21.34 3.02 3.36
CA LEU A 378 21.83 1.69 3.74
C LEU A 378 21.16 1.20 5.03
N LYS A 379 20.78 -0.08 5.07
CA LYS A 379 19.92 -0.64 6.13
C LYS A 379 20.58 -1.75 6.96
N SER A 380 21.86 -2.03 6.74
CA SER A 380 22.61 -2.98 7.54
C SER A 380 23.93 -2.37 8.02
N ALA A 381 24.48 -2.89 9.13
CA ALA A 381 25.76 -2.41 9.67
C ALA A 381 26.93 -2.63 8.69
N ASN A 382 26.95 -3.78 8.01
CA ASN A 382 27.97 -4.11 7.02
C ASN A 382 27.88 -3.19 5.79
N ASP A 383 26.67 -2.93 5.30
CA ASP A 383 26.46 -2.01 4.18
C ASP A 383 26.87 -0.58 4.56
N LEU A 384 26.60 -0.14 5.81
CA LEU A 384 27.01 1.18 6.29
C LEU A 384 28.55 1.32 6.35
N GLU A 385 29.27 0.29 6.79
CA GLU A 385 30.73 0.30 6.82
C GLU A 385 31.29 0.39 5.39
N LEU A 386 30.77 -0.45 4.47
CA LEU A 386 31.12 -0.38 3.06
C LEU A 386 30.81 1.01 2.47
N GLY A 387 29.64 1.55 2.76
CA GLY A 387 29.23 2.87 2.27
C GLY A 387 30.11 4.01 2.74
N ARG A 388 30.62 3.96 3.99
CA ARG A 388 31.59 4.93 4.50
C ARG A 388 32.91 4.86 3.72
N ASN A 389 33.39 3.68 3.40
CA ASN A 389 34.62 3.50 2.63
C ASN A 389 34.43 4.05 1.20
N VAL A 390 33.34 3.69 0.56
CA VAL A 390 33.00 4.20 -0.79
C VAL A 390 32.86 5.73 -0.79
N LEU A 391 32.24 6.31 0.24
CA LEU A 391 32.11 7.76 0.36
C LEU A 391 33.49 8.45 0.48
N ARG A 392 34.40 7.91 1.30
CA ARG A 392 35.74 8.46 1.45
C ARG A 392 36.55 8.39 0.16
N GLU A 393 36.50 7.26 -0.54
CA GLU A 393 37.14 7.10 -1.84
C GLU A 393 36.54 8.04 -2.89
N TRP A 394 35.22 8.18 -2.93
CA TRP A 394 34.53 9.06 -3.85
C TRP A 394 34.91 10.52 -3.63
N LEU A 395 34.91 10.99 -2.37
CA LEU A 395 35.33 12.34 -2.00
C LEU A 395 36.81 12.63 -2.36
N THR A 396 37.67 11.61 -2.38
CA THR A 396 39.09 11.74 -2.71
C THR A 396 39.32 11.76 -4.22
N ASN A 397 38.59 10.96 -4.99
CA ASN A 397 38.74 10.81 -6.43
C ASN A 397 37.98 11.88 -7.25
N SER A 398 37.07 12.63 -6.64
CA SER A 398 36.32 13.70 -7.27
C SER A 398 37.04 15.06 -7.23
N LYS A 399 38.34 15.06 -6.92
CA LYS A 399 39.22 16.21 -7.08
C LYS A 399 39.79 16.21 -8.51
#